data_758d0e331c92a5438bc25547fd65d8ef
#
_entry.id   758d0e331c92a5438bc25547fd65d8ef
#
_cell.length_a   1.000
_cell.length_b   1.000
_cell.length_c   1.000
_cell.angle_alpha   90.00
_cell.angle_beta   90.00
_cell.angle_gamma   90.00
#
_symmetry.space_group_name_H-M   'P 1'
#
loop_
_entity.id
_entity.type
_entity.pdbx_description
1 polymer ?
#
loop_
_entity_poly.entity_id
_entity_poly.type
_entity_poly.pdbx_seq_one_letter_code
_entity_poly.pdbx_strand_id
1 'polypeptide(L)'
;MTAQAPPASIPLHVSEVGGIRRTQFPVTARIPFPRGVLKDPANVRLLSNQTEVAGQAMAETRWPDGSVQWLSLDLNVTIGPNESQTYSLQYGDGVKAEAAARGLTVTEDADAIQVGNMRFNKSGSPLIASVKYREEAIGTGTNGLTVTDVAGMVHDLTTAENVKTEIVKRGPLVVAVNYSGSIRLDKDVKAPFSLTVEMPNSKSWVKLHAAVDDPTQAVRDLAINMPLALGPFPWVWDFGTTRWTYGSMRAATDSVVMSDMVSATATGEWTVSSGPKGREVAAETSGADAASFGGWGHVQGAKEVVAYAIEGVKTRRGTYRIAIDGSGQTTFQVSAPAPQAKHELTVYAHFVSTPVQIGAATSPAAILSPLFATCEREQYVKSGVAVPPSVR
;
A
#
# COMPACT_ATOMS: atom_id res chain seq x y z
N MET A 1 -21.13 4.48 -46.22
CA MET A 1 -20.42 4.34 -44.91
C MET A 1 -21.36 4.85 -43.85
N THR A 2 -21.96 3.97 -43.08
CA THR A 2 -22.79 4.35 -41.92
C THR A 2 -21.81 4.89 -40.86
N ALA A 3 -22.00 6.16 -40.49
CA ALA A 3 -21.26 6.74 -39.38
C ALA A 3 -21.52 5.91 -38.12
N GLN A 4 -20.50 5.27 -37.58
CA GLN A 4 -20.60 4.53 -36.32
C GLN A 4 -20.95 5.53 -35.23
N ALA A 5 -21.96 5.23 -34.43
CA ALA A 5 -22.33 6.07 -33.29
C ALA A 5 -21.09 6.26 -32.37
N PRO A 6 -20.91 7.46 -31.82
CA PRO A 6 -19.78 7.70 -30.92
C PRO A 6 -19.83 6.72 -29.74
N PRO A 7 -18.66 6.25 -29.25
CA PRO A 7 -18.64 5.32 -28.11
C PRO A 7 -19.28 5.97 -26.87
N ALA A 8 -19.95 5.15 -26.07
CA ALA A 8 -20.47 5.60 -24.80
C ALA A 8 -19.32 6.00 -23.85
N SER A 9 -19.58 6.97 -22.97
CA SER A 9 -18.56 7.48 -22.07
C SER A 9 -19.09 7.73 -20.65
N ILE A 10 -18.18 7.61 -19.68
CA ILE A 10 -18.42 7.88 -18.25
C ILE A 10 -17.40 8.93 -17.80
N PRO A 11 -17.84 10.09 -17.27
CA PRO A 11 -16.94 11.05 -16.67
C PRO A 11 -16.36 10.51 -15.35
N LEU A 12 -15.06 10.70 -15.16
CA LEU A 12 -14.35 10.38 -13.93
C LEU A 12 -13.73 11.66 -13.37
N HIS A 13 -14.05 11.98 -12.13
CA HIS A 13 -13.58 13.18 -11.44
C HIS A 13 -12.48 12.84 -10.47
N VAL A 14 -11.37 13.58 -10.54
CA VAL A 14 -10.25 13.49 -9.60
C VAL A 14 -10.07 14.87 -8.98
N SER A 15 -10.12 14.96 -7.64
CA SER A 15 -9.94 16.22 -6.92
C SER A 15 -8.81 16.07 -5.90
N GLU A 16 -7.85 17.00 -5.95
CA GLU A 16 -6.82 17.15 -4.94
C GLU A 16 -7.33 18.14 -3.88
N VAL A 17 -7.46 17.67 -2.64
CA VAL A 17 -8.02 18.47 -1.52
C VAL A 17 -7.02 18.62 -0.35
N GLY A 18 -5.84 18.05 -0.46
CA GLY A 18 -4.81 18.09 0.57
C GLY A 18 -3.81 19.24 0.40
N GLY A 19 -3.98 20.09 -0.63
CA GLY A 19 -3.04 21.16 -0.92
C GLY A 19 -1.68 20.69 -1.44
N ILE A 20 -1.59 19.48 -2.00
CA ILE A 20 -0.34 18.81 -2.38
C ILE A 20 -0.27 18.69 -3.90
N ARG A 21 0.83 19.14 -4.52
CA ARG A 21 1.08 18.85 -5.93
C ARG A 21 1.37 17.35 -6.12
N ARG A 22 0.66 16.74 -7.06
CA ARG A 22 0.84 15.33 -7.45
C ARG A 22 1.43 15.27 -8.86
N THR A 23 2.48 14.47 -9.05
CA THR A 23 3.09 14.23 -10.35
C THR A 23 3.07 12.76 -10.65
N GLN A 24 2.39 12.35 -11.73
CA GLN A 24 2.23 10.93 -12.09
C GLN A 24 1.84 10.07 -10.87
N PHE A 25 0.86 10.56 -10.11
CA PHE A 25 0.40 9.90 -8.89
C PHE A 25 -0.54 8.74 -9.26
N PRO A 26 -0.30 7.52 -8.76
CA PRO A 26 -1.15 6.38 -9.09
C PRO A 26 -2.52 6.53 -8.41
N VAL A 27 -3.56 6.35 -9.19
CA VAL A 27 -4.96 6.46 -8.76
C VAL A 27 -5.72 5.26 -9.31
N THR A 28 -6.60 4.67 -8.49
CA THR A 28 -7.50 3.63 -8.92
C THR A 28 -8.95 4.13 -8.85
N ALA A 29 -9.67 4.04 -9.97
CA ALA A 29 -11.12 4.27 -10.02
C ALA A 29 -11.86 2.92 -9.95
N ARG A 30 -12.96 2.87 -9.20
CA ARG A 30 -13.90 1.74 -9.21
C ARG A 30 -15.19 2.19 -9.89
N ILE A 31 -15.47 1.59 -11.03
CA ILE A 31 -16.52 2.04 -11.95
C ILE A 31 -17.57 0.96 -12.08
N PRO A 32 -18.82 1.19 -11.65
CA PRO A 32 -19.89 0.22 -11.78
C PRO A 32 -20.51 0.25 -13.18
N PHE A 33 -20.83 -0.92 -13.71
CA PHE A 33 -21.53 -1.08 -15.00
C PHE A 33 -22.85 -1.82 -14.83
N PRO A 34 -23.89 -1.42 -15.57
CA PRO A 34 -25.14 -2.18 -15.67
C PRO A 34 -24.87 -3.56 -16.29
N ARG A 35 -25.73 -4.51 -15.93
CA ARG A 35 -25.68 -5.85 -16.50
C ARG A 35 -25.74 -5.83 -18.03
N GLY A 36 -24.89 -6.62 -18.69
CA GLY A 36 -24.85 -6.78 -20.14
C GLY A 36 -24.15 -5.66 -20.91
N VAL A 37 -23.72 -4.57 -20.26
CA VAL A 37 -23.18 -3.37 -20.94
C VAL A 37 -21.73 -3.53 -21.33
N LEU A 38 -20.84 -3.94 -20.42
CA LEU A 38 -19.42 -4.16 -20.69
C LEU A 38 -19.09 -5.63 -20.51
N LYS A 39 -18.74 -6.33 -21.59
CA LYS A 39 -18.41 -7.75 -21.56
C LYS A 39 -16.93 -8.00 -21.31
N ASP A 40 -16.06 -7.21 -21.96
CA ASP A 40 -14.62 -7.32 -21.87
C ASP A 40 -14.03 -6.02 -21.28
N PRO A 41 -13.29 -6.09 -20.15
CA PRO A 41 -12.65 -4.92 -19.58
C PRO A 41 -11.58 -4.28 -20.50
N ALA A 42 -11.10 -5.00 -21.53
CA ALA A 42 -10.20 -4.44 -22.53
C ALA A 42 -10.90 -3.47 -23.52
N ASN A 43 -12.22 -3.49 -23.57
CA ASN A 43 -13.01 -2.62 -24.46
C ASN A 43 -13.29 -1.25 -23.82
N VAL A 44 -12.26 -0.64 -23.25
CA VAL A 44 -12.29 0.71 -22.68
C VAL A 44 -11.05 1.50 -23.09
N ARG A 45 -11.17 2.83 -23.13
CA ARG A 45 -10.03 3.75 -23.25
C ARG A 45 -10.28 5.02 -22.44
N LEU A 46 -9.22 5.61 -21.93
CA LEU A 46 -9.29 6.79 -21.07
C LEU A 46 -8.81 8.02 -21.83
N LEU A 47 -9.59 9.09 -21.79
CA LEU A 47 -9.25 10.38 -22.42
C LEU A 47 -9.10 11.47 -21.34
N SER A 48 -8.12 12.33 -21.52
CA SER A 48 -7.97 13.62 -20.84
C SER A 48 -7.95 14.72 -21.89
N ASN A 49 -8.90 15.66 -21.83
CA ASN A 49 -9.01 16.75 -22.83
C ASN A 49 -8.96 16.24 -24.29
N GLN A 50 -9.71 15.20 -24.63
CA GLN A 50 -9.77 14.54 -25.93
C GLN A 50 -8.50 13.76 -26.33
N THR A 51 -7.45 13.80 -25.54
CA THR A 51 -6.21 13.04 -25.77
C THR A 51 -6.26 11.74 -24.99
N GLU A 52 -5.90 10.63 -25.63
CA GLU A 52 -5.83 9.34 -24.95
C GLU A 52 -4.67 9.34 -23.94
N VAL A 53 -4.97 8.83 -22.74
CA VAL A 53 -3.99 8.63 -21.67
C VAL A 53 -3.99 7.17 -21.24
N ALA A 54 -2.85 6.69 -20.76
CA ALA A 54 -2.73 5.32 -20.34
C ALA A 54 -3.69 5.00 -19.18
N GLY A 55 -4.45 3.94 -19.35
CA GLY A 55 -5.32 3.33 -18.36
C GLY A 55 -5.12 1.83 -18.31
N GLN A 56 -5.23 1.23 -17.14
CA GLN A 56 -5.18 -0.22 -16.95
C GLN A 56 -6.50 -0.68 -16.35
N ALA A 57 -7.29 -1.39 -17.13
CA ALA A 57 -8.62 -1.84 -16.74
C ALA A 57 -8.63 -3.33 -16.39
N MET A 58 -9.35 -3.68 -15.33
CA MET A 58 -9.55 -5.05 -14.88
C MET A 58 -10.98 -5.22 -14.32
N ALA A 59 -11.63 -6.33 -14.62
CA ALA A 59 -12.90 -6.66 -13.96
C ALA A 59 -12.64 -7.13 -12.52
N GLU A 60 -13.13 -6.39 -11.53
CA GLU A 60 -13.09 -6.83 -10.11
C GLU A 60 -14.19 -7.86 -9.84
N THR A 61 -15.40 -7.58 -10.32
CA THR A 61 -16.53 -8.49 -10.20
C THR A 61 -17.34 -8.53 -11.50
N ARG A 62 -18.10 -9.60 -11.68
CA ARG A 62 -18.95 -9.81 -12.85
C ARG A 62 -20.38 -10.10 -12.44
N TRP A 63 -21.29 -9.74 -13.29
CA TRP A 63 -22.69 -10.16 -13.22
C TRP A 63 -22.81 -11.66 -13.56
N PRO A 64 -23.94 -12.32 -13.21
CA PRO A 64 -24.15 -13.72 -13.54
C PRO A 64 -24.10 -14.06 -15.05
N ASP A 65 -24.29 -13.07 -15.93
CA ASP A 65 -24.17 -13.22 -17.38
C ASP A 65 -22.74 -13.07 -17.91
N GLY A 66 -21.78 -12.91 -17.01
CA GLY A 66 -20.36 -12.74 -17.33
C GLY A 66 -19.93 -11.29 -17.66
N SER A 67 -20.87 -10.36 -17.81
CA SER A 67 -20.52 -8.95 -18.01
C SER A 67 -19.89 -8.33 -16.77
N VAL A 68 -19.10 -7.28 -16.95
CA VAL A 68 -18.42 -6.57 -15.86
C VAL A 68 -19.45 -5.88 -14.97
N GLN A 69 -19.40 -6.11 -13.67
CA GLN A 69 -20.17 -5.40 -12.66
C GLN A 69 -19.36 -4.23 -12.08
N TRP A 70 -18.13 -4.51 -11.63
CA TRP A 70 -17.20 -3.50 -11.19
C TRP A 70 -15.91 -3.57 -12.01
N LEU A 71 -15.54 -2.44 -12.59
CA LEU A 71 -14.29 -2.24 -13.30
C LEU A 71 -13.33 -1.49 -12.37
N SER A 72 -12.14 -2.05 -12.15
CA SER A 72 -10.98 -1.32 -11.62
C SER A 72 -10.24 -0.69 -12.78
N LEU A 73 -9.97 0.61 -12.69
CA LEU A 73 -9.19 1.36 -13.68
C LEU A 73 -8.06 2.07 -12.95
N ASP A 74 -6.82 1.66 -13.22
CA ASP A 74 -5.63 2.36 -12.73
C ASP A 74 -5.19 3.41 -13.76
N LEU A 75 -4.79 4.57 -13.26
CA LEU A 75 -4.26 5.69 -14.06
C LEU A 75 -3.23 6.48 -13.26
N ASN A 76 -2.36 7.22 -13.98
CA ASN A 76 -1.41 8.13 -13.35
C ASN A 76 -1.89 9.58 -13.53
N VAL A 77 -2.03 10.31 -12.43
CA VAL A 77 -2.57 11.67 -12.40
C VAL A 77 -1.48 12.69 -12.08
N THR A 78 -1.42 13.76 -12.87
CA THR A 78 -0.64 14.95 -12.53
C THR A 78 -1.61 16.10 -12.29
N ILE A 79 -1.67 16.60 -11.04
CA ILE A 79 -2.66 17.60 -10.60
C ILE A 79 -2.01 18.56 -9.62
N GLY A 80 -2.36 19.84 -9.69
CA GLY A 80 -1.92 20.86 -8.75
C GLY A 80 -2.66 20.81 -7.42
N PRO A 81 -2.18 21.58 -6.42
CA PRO A 81 -2.84 21.70 -5.12
C PRO A 81 -4.26 22.29 -5.27
N ASN A 82 -5.25 21.65 -4.63
CA ASN A 82 -6.65 22.08 -4.66
C ASN A 82 -7.27 22.19 -6.06
N GLU A 83 -6.75 21.45 -7.02
CA GLU A 83 -7.29 21.36 -8.38
C GLU A 83 -8.20 20.16 -8.55
N SER A 84 -9.05 20.22 -9.58
CA SER A 84 -9.89 19.12 -10.02
C SER A 84 -9.70 18.88 -11.51
N GLN A 85 -9.72 17.61 -11.92
CA GLN A 85 -9.59 17.18 -13.31
C GLN A 85 -10.69 16.19 -13.64
N THR A 86 -11.17 16.22 -14.89
CA THR A 86 -12.13 15.28 -15.40
C THR A 86 -11.52 14.48 -16.55
N TYR A 87 -11.67 13.17 -16.44
CA TYR A 87 -11.34 12.20 -17.48
C TYR A 87 -12.61 11.64 -18.10
N SER A 88 -12.54 11.14 -19.32
CA SER A 88 -13.63 10.45 -19.99
C SER A 88 -13.26 9.01 -20.24
N LEU A 89 -13.92 8.06 -19.60
CA LEU A 89 -13.80 6.64 -19.89
C LEU A 89 -14.75 6.28 -21.02
N GLN A 90 -14.23 6.08 -22.21
CA GLN A 90 -14.99 5.54 -23.33
C GLN A 90 -15.01 4.02 -23.26
N TYR A 91 -16.16 3.43 -23.63
CA TYR A 91 -16.34 1.98 -23.59
C TYR A 91 -17.31 1.48 -24.67
N GLY A 92 -17.25 0.19 -24.94
CA GLY A 92 -18.12 -0.51 -25.86
C GLY A 92 -17.39 -1.37 -26.89
N ASP A 93 -18.14 -2.12 -27.66
CA ASP A 93 -17.60 -3.00 -28.69
C ASP A 93 -16.75 -2.21 -29.70
N GLY A 94 -15.50 -2.64 -29.93
CA GLY A 94 -14.56 -1.96 -30.80
C GLY A 94 -13.78 -0.80 -30.18
N VAL A 95 -14.06 -0.40 -28.95
CA VAL A 95 -13.20 0.53 -28.21
C VAL A 95 -11.95 -0.24 -27.77
N LYS A 96 -10.78 0.32 -28.05
CA LYS A 96 -9.47 -0.25 -27.63
C LYS A 96 -8.58 0.88 -27.17
N ALA A 97 -7.88 0.64 -26.05
CA ALA A 97 -6.84 1.55 -25.59
C ALA A 97 -5.55 1.34 -26.39
N GLU A 98 -4.80 2.42 -26.58
CA GLU A 98 -3.43 2.33 -27.04
C GLU A 98 -2.54 1.69 -25.96
N ALA A 99 -1.51 0.95 -26.39
CA ALA A 99 -0.56 0.36 -25.46
C ALA A 99 0.19 1.45 -24.70
N ALA A 100 0.35 1.30 -23.40
CA ALA A 100 1.14 2.23 -22.61
C ALA A 100 2.59 2.27 -23.13
N ALA A 101 3.09 3.47 -23.39
CA ALA A 101 4.45 3.68 -23.93
C ALA A 101 5.55 3.19 -22.98
N ARG A 102 5.28 3.17 -21.69
CA ARG A 102 6.15 2.65 -20.63
C ARG A 102 5.32 1.89 -19.62
N GLY A 103 5.78 0.71 -19.22
CA GLY A 103 5.07 -0.12 -18.28
C GLY A 103 5.99 -0.97 -17.42
N LEU A 104 5.42 -1.54 -16.38
CA LEU A 104 6.09 -2.57 -15.59
C LEU A 104 6.26 -3.83 -16.43
N THR A 105 7.47 -4.37 -16.41
CA THR A 105 7.76 -5.69 -16.98
C THR A 105 7.57 -6.74 -15.89
N VAL A 106 6.92 -7.85 -16.24
CA VAL A 106 6.71 -8.97 -15.33
C VAL A 106 7.24 -10.24 -16.00
N THR A 107 8.20 -10.87 -15.35
CA THR A 107 8.66 -12.21 -15.68
C THR A 107 8.43 -13.16 -14.53
N GLU A 108 8.19 -14.42 -14.82
CA GLU A 108 7.83 -15.44 -13.84
C GLU A 108 8.50 -16.76 -14.21
N ASP A 109 9.13 -17.37 -13.23
CA ASP A 109 9.69 -18.72 -13.31
C ASP A 109 9.10 -19.63 -12.21
N ALA A 110 9.65 -20.82 -12.02
CA ALA A 110 9.17 -21.76 -11.01
C ALA A 110 9.32 -21.21 -9.57
N ASP A 111 10.37 -20.43 -9.32
CA ASP A 111 10.79 -20.04 -7.97
C ASP A 111 10.44 -18.60 -7.61
N ALA A 112 10.24 -17.74 -8.61
CA ALA A 112 10.08 -16.30 -8.37
C ALA A 112 9.23 -15.58 -9.42
N ILE A 113 8.79 -14.39 -9.00
CA ILE A 113 8.17 -13.36 -9.83
C ILE A 113 9.09 -12.14 -9.81
N GLN A 114 9.47 -11.64 -10.98
CA GLN A 114 10.21 -10.38 -11.14
C GLN A 114 9.26 -9.32 -11.68
N VAL A 115 9.16 -8.17 -10.98
CA VAL A 115 8.38 -7.01 -11.40
C VAL A 115 9.29 -5.80 -11.44
N GLY A 116 9.69 -5.38 -12.64
CA GLY A 116 10.66 -4.30 -12.78
C GLY A 116 11.91 -4.57 -11.94
N ASN A 117 12.15 -3.72 -10.96
CA ASN A 117 13.31 -3.79 -10.06
C ASN A 117 13.11 -4.64 -8.79
N MET A 118 11.97 -5.33 -8.67
CA MET A 118 11.62 -6.10 -7.48
C MET A 118 11.49 -7.59 -7.80
N ARG A 119 12.05 -8.42 -6.92
CA ARG A 119 11.95 -9.87 -6.99
C ARG A 119 11.18 -10.41 -5.79
N PHE A 120 10.24 -11.30 -6.07
CA PHE A 120 9.40 -11.97 -5.10
C PHE A 120 9.63 -13.47 -5.17
N ASN A 121 9.93 -14.10 -4.04
CA ASN A 121 10.00 -15.56 -4.00
C ASN A 121 8.59 -16.15 -3.93
N LYS A 122 8.37 -17.27 -4.64
CA LYS A 122 7.09 -17.99 -4.61
C LYS A 122 6.93 -18.89 -3.39
N SER A 123 8.02 -19.21 -2.73
CA SER A 123 8.03 -20.04 -1.53
C SER A 123 9.17 -19.63 -0.61
N GLY A 124 9.05 -19.98 0.67
CA GLY A 124 10.06 -19.70 1.68
C GLY A 124 10.14 -18.22 2.09
N SER A 125 11.24 -17.85 2.71
CA SER A 125 11.61 -16.49 3.10
C SER A 125 12.94 -16.13 2.42
N PRO A 126 13.17 -14.89 2.01
CA PRO A 126 12.31 -13.71 2.11
C PRO A 126 11.21 -13.67 1.04
N LEU A 127 10.07 -13.04 1.33
CA LEU A 127 8.99 -12.83 0.35
C LEU A 127 9.40 -11.79 -0.70
N ILE A 128 9.79 -10.59 -0.26
CA ILE A 128 10.41 -9.57 -1.12
C ILE A 128 11.90 -9.86 -1.11
N ALA A 129 12.36 -10.61 -2.10
CA ALA A 129 13.74 -11.09 -2.13
C ALA A 129 14.75 -9.99 -2.48
N SER A 130 14.34 -9.01 -3.28
CA SER A 130 15.22 -7.94 -3.77
C SER A 130 14.41 -6.72 -4.18
N VAL A 131 14.94 -5.55 -3.86
CA VAL A 131 14.51 -4.24 -4.39
C VAL A 131 15.76 -3.52 -4.86
N LYS A 132 15.99 -3.47 -6.17
CA LYS A 132 17.25 -2.97 -6.74
C LYS A 132 17.04 -1.73 -7.60
N TYR A 133 17.44 -0.58 -7.10
CA TYR A 133 17.53 0.65 -7.88
C TYR A 133 18.97 0.91 -8.34
N ARG A 134 19.82 1.55 -7.56
CA ARG A 134 21.28 1.60 -7.79
C ARG A 134 21.97 0.51 -7.00
N GLU A 135 21.58 0.38 -5.76
CA GLU A 135 22.05 -0.62 -4.80
C GLU A 135 20.89 -1.53 -4.40
N GLU A 136 21.18 -2.63 -3.75
CA GLU A 136 20.17 -3.49 -3.15
C GLU A 136 19.63 -2.82 -1.88
N ALA A 137 18.30 -2.64 -1.81
CA ALA A 137 17.63 -2.00 -0.68
C ALA A 137 17.17 -3.00 0.39
N ILE A 138 17.09 -4.30 0.06
CA ILE A 138 16.68 -5.35 1.00
C ILE A 138 17.90 -6.05 1.57
N GLY A 139 17.97 -6.11 2.88
CA GLY A 139 18.98 -6.80 3.65
C GLY A 139 18.62 -8.24 3.99
N THR A 140 19.34 -8.78 4.97
CA THR A 140 19.06 -10.11 5.55
C THR A 140 18.28 -9.97 6.85
N GLY A 141 17.27 -10.80 7.06
CA GLY A 141 16.43 -10.76 8.26
C GLY A 141 15.04 -11.33 8.03
N THR A 142 14.16 -11.13 8.99
CA THR A 142 12.74 -11.48 8.84
C THR A 142 12.09 -10.59 7.79
N ASN A 143 11.43 -11.19 6.81
CA ASN A 143 10.86 -10.48 5.67
C ASN A 143 9.46 -11.03 5.37
N GLY A 144 8.47 -10.18 5.50
CA GLY A 144 7.06 -10.52 5.30
C GLY A 144 6.21 -10.41 6.57
N LEU A 145 5.16 -11.20 6.62
CA LEU A 145 4.16 -11.16 7.70
C LEU A 145 4.64 -11.92 8.94
N THR A 146 4.37 -11.35 10.12
CA THR A 146 4.39 -12.07 11.40
C THR A 146 3.14 -11.77 12.20
N VAL A 147 2.72 -12.72 13.03
CA VAL A 147 1.68 -12.52 14.04
C VAL A 147 2.22 -12.88 15.41
N THR A 148 1.81 -12.15 16.44
CA THR A 148 2.06 -12.52 17.82
C THR A 148 0.73 -12.96 18.43
N ASP A 149 0.70 -14.15 19.01
CA ASP A 149 -0.49 -14.66 19.65
C ASP A 149 -0.72 -14.04 21.05
N VAL A 150 -1.86 -14.34 21.66
CA VAL A 150 -2.22 -13.83 23.00
C VAL A 150 -1.29 -14.35 24.09
N ALA A 151 -0.56 -15.44 23.87
CA ALA A 151 0.46 -15.98 24.78
C ALA A 151 1.83 -15.27 24.61
N GLY A 152 1.98 -14.44 23.57
CA GLY A 152 3.20 -13.72 23.26
C GLY A 152 4.17 -14.48 22.33
N MET A 153 3.76 -15.62 21.77
CA MET A 153 4.56 -16.35 20.79
C MET A 153 4.49 -15.67 19.42
N VAL A 154 5.63 -15.56 18.77
CA VAL A 154 5.73 -14.98 17.41
C VAL A 154 5.72 -16.10 16.39
N HIS A 155 4.82 -15.99 15.43
CA HIS A 155 4.66 -16.91 14.29
C HIS A 155 4.94 -16.15 13.00
N ASP A 156 5.72 -16.73 12.12
CA ASP A 156 6.09 -16.15 10.83
C ASP A 156 5.68 -17.07 9.67
N LEU A 157 6.01 -16.68 8.46
CA LEU A 157 5.67 -17.44 7.26
C LEU A 157 6.45 -18.75 7.10
N THR A 158 7.48 -19.01 7.91
CA THR A 158 8.18 -20.29 7.90
C THR A 158 7.32 -21.42 8.51
N THR A 159 6.36 -21.04 9.33
CA THR A 159 5.37 -21.96 9.92
C THR A 159 4.04 -21.97 9.16
N ALA A 160 3.95 -21.22 8.07
CA ALA A 160 2.73 -21.12 7.27
C ALA A 160 2.52 -22.36 6.39
N GLU A 161 1.26 -22.75 6.26
CA GLU A 161 0.82 -23.87 5.47
C GLU A 161 0.06 -23.42 4.22
N ASN A 162 0.13 -24.23 3.15
CA ASN A 162 -0.60 -24.00 1.91
C ASN A 162 -0.35 -22.61 1.30
N VAL A 163 0.89 -22.14 1.42
CA VAL A 163 1.27 -20.82 0.87
C VAL A 163 1.15 -20.85 -0.65
N LYS A 164 0.37 -19.91 -1.19
CA LYS A 164 0.24 -19.65 -2.62
C LYS A 164 0.74 -18.25 -2.92
N THR A 165 1.42 -18.11 -4.06
CA THR A 165 1.89 -16.83 -4.56
C THR A 165 1.30 -16.62 -5.95
N GLU A 166 0.53 -15.56 -6.13
CA GLU A 166 -0.20 -15.28 -7.36
C GLU A 166 -0.06 -13.81 -7.77
N ILE A 167 -0.01 -13.56 -9.08
CA ILE A 167 -0.14 -12.21 -9.61
C ILE A 167 -1.63 -11.90 -9.73
N VAL A 168 -2.17 -11.12 -8.80
CA VAL A 168 -3.61 -10.78 -8.75
C VAL A 168 -3.96 -9.54 -9.57
N LYS A 169 -2.97 -8.72 -9.92
CA LYS A 169 -3.11 -7.61 -10.86
C LYS A 169 -1.89 -7.60 -11.78
N ARG A 170 -2.11 -7.65 -13.09
CA ARG A 170 -1.04 -7.65 -14.09
C ARG A 170 -1.34 -6.61 -15.16
N GLY A 171 -0.47 -5.63 -15.30
CA GLY A 171 -0.58 -4.64 -16.35
C GLY A 171 0.57 -3.63 -16.33
N PRO A 172 0.57 -2.69 -17.27
CA PRO A 172 1.68 -1.77 -17.43
C PRO A 172 1.76 -0.71 -16.33
N LEU A 173 0.65 -0.33 -15.71
CA LEU A 173 0.63 0.75 -14.72
C LEU A 173 0.77 0.24 -13.29
N VAL A 174 0.15 -0.90 -12.97
CA VAL A 174 0.16 -1.48 -11.63
C VAL A 174 0.30 -3.00 -11.74
N VAL A 175 1.16 -3.55 -10.91
CA VAL A 175 1.26 -5.00 -10.68
C VAL A 175 1.04 -5.27 -9.20
N ALA A 176 0.26 -6.31 -8.87
CA ALA A 176 0.09 -6.78 -7.51
C ALA A 176 0.37 -8.27 -7.40
N VAL A 177 1.23 -8.63 -6.45
CA VAL A 177 1.54 -10.01 -6.07
C VAL A 177 0.88 -10.29 -4.73
N ASN A 178 0.13 -11.37 -4.64
CA ASN A 178 -0.54 -11.79 -3.42
C ASN A 178 0.05 -13.11 -2.91
N TYR A 179 0.32 -13.14 -1.61
CA TYR A 179 0.64 -14.33 -0.85
C TYR A 179 -0.55 -14.67 0.03
N SER A 180 -0.96 -15.91 0.03
CA SER A 180 -2.05 -16.40 0.89
C SER A 180 -1.74 -17.77 1.43
N GLY A 181 -2.31 -18.10 2.59
CA GLY A 181 -2.08 -19.35 3.26
C GLY A 181 -2.69 -19.33 4.66
N SER A 182 -2.19 -20.16 5.55
CA SER A 182 -2.60 -20.20 6.96
C SER A 182 -1.38 -20.25 7.86
N ILE A 183 -1.31 -19.36 8.85
CA ILE A 183 -0.30 -19.39 9.91
C ILE A 183 -0.83 -20.33 11.01
N ARG A 184 0.01 -21.26 11.45
CA ARG A 184 -0.30 -22.14 12.57
C ARG A 184 0.05 -21.40 13.87
N LEU A 185 -0.95 -21.14 14.70
CA LEU A 185 -0.79 -20.51 16.00
C LEU A 185 -0.63 -21.55 17.12
N ASP A 186 -1.31 -22.70 16.99
CA ASP A 186 -1.20 -23.85 17.91
C ASP A 186 -1.53 -25.13 17.11
N LYS A 187 -1.50 -26.29 17.78
CA LYS A 187 -1.73 -27.59 17.16
C LYS A 187 -3.00 -27.64 16.31
N ASP A 188 -4.08 -27.04 16.80
CA ASP A 188 -5.40 -27.07 16.16
C ASP A 188 -5.93 -25.67 15.79
N VAL A 189 -5.11 -24.61 15.97
CA VAL A 189 -5.50 -23.22 15.71
C VAL A 189 -4.69 -22.68 14.53
N LYS A 190 -5.40 -22.26 13.50
CA LYS A 190 -4.82 -21.65 12.28
C LYS A 190 -5.51 -20.35 11.96
N ALA A 191 -4.73 -19.38 11.54
CA ALA A 191 -5.19 -18.09 11.07
C ALA A 191 -4.90 -17.94 9.57
N PRO A 192 -5.93 -17.98 8.71
CA PRO A 192 -5.78 -17.64 7.30
C PRO A 192 -5.21 -16.24 7.12
N PHE A 193 -4.30 -16.08 6.17
CA PHE A 193 -3.71 -14.77 5.88
C PHE A 193 -3.69 -14.45 4.40
N SER A 194 -3.62 -13.17 4.09
CA SER A 194 -3.19 -12.64 2.80
C SER A 194 -2.20 -11.50 2.99
N LEU A 195 -1.20 -11.43 2.13
CA LEU A 195 -0.27 -10.31 2.02
C LEU A 195 -0.17 -9.91 0.56
N THR A 196 -0.74 -8.77 0.20
CA THR A 196 -0.69 -8.22 -1.15
C THR A 196 0.39 -7.14 -1.21
N VAL A 197 1.27 -7.25 -2.21
CA VAL A 197 2.28 -6.23 -2.53
C VAL A 197 1.94 -5.62 -3.87
N GLU A 198 1.55 -4.35 -3.86
CA GLU A 198 1.17 -3.59 -5.06
C GLU A 198 2.24 -2.59 -5.43
N MET A 199 2.60 -2.54 -6.71
CA MET A 199 3.65 -1.70 -7.27
C MET A 199 3.10 -0.87 -8.42
N PRO A 200 3.11 0.48 -8.33
CA PRO A 200 2.83 1.35 -9.46
C PRO A 200 4.08 1.56 -10.33
N ASN A 201 3.89 1.75 -11.64
CA ASN A 201 5.00 2.01 -12.56
C ASN A 201 5.62 3.41 -12.40
N SER A 202 4.87 4.33 -11.85
CA SER A 202 5.22 5.76 -11.80
C SER A 202 5.94 6.17 -10.52
N LYS A 203 6.08 5.25 -9.56
CA LYS A 203 6.68 5.50 -8.26
C LYS A 203 7.57 4.34 -7.83
N SER A 204 8.53 4.62 -6.96
CA SER A 204 9.41 3.63 -6.36
C SER A 204 8.92 3.12 -5.00
N TRP A 205 7.63 3.26 -4.71
CA TRP A 205 7.05 2.66 -3.51
C TRP A 205 6.36 1.33 -3.80
N VAL A 206 6.20 0.57 -2.75
CA VAL A 206 5.31 -0.58 -2.68
C VAL A 206 4.22 -0.31 -1.65
N LYS A 207 3.01 -0.78 -1.92
CA LYS A 207 1.94 -0.86 -0.94
C LYS A 207 1.83 -2.31 -0.49
N LEU A 208 2.04 -2.55 0.80
CA LEU A 208 1.90 -3.86 1.42
C LEU A 208 0.60 -3.85 2.23
N HIS A 209 -0.31 -4.74 1.90
CA HIS A 209 -1.56 -4.91 2.64
C HIS A 209 -1.62 -6.33 3.19
N ALA A 210 -1.53 -6.44 4.52
CA ALA A 210 -1.66 -7.68 5.25
C ALA A 210 -3.04 -7.78 5.89
N ALA A 211 -3.67 -8.95 5.76
CA ALA A 211 -4.90 -9.29 6.45
C ALA A 211 -4.77 -10.70 7.05
N VAL A 212 -5.27 -10.87 8.27
CA VAL A 212 -5.33 -12.14 8.99
C VAL A 212 -6.74 -12.35 9.52
N ASP A 213 -7.36 -13.45 9.13
CA ASP A 213 -8.64 -13.87 9.66
C ASP A 213 -8.41 -14.73 10.92
N ASP A 214 -8.93 -14.29 12.03
CA ASP A 214 -8.72 -14.89 13.36
C ASP A 214 -10.06 -15.16 14.09
N PRO A 215 -10.83 -16.14 13.65
CA PRO A 215 -12.13 -16.44 14.26
C PRO A 215 -12.01 -16.90 15.74
N THR A 216 -10.82 -17.33 16.12
CA THR A 216 -10.54 -17.77 17.50
C THR A 216 -10.10 -16.63 18.42
N GLN A 217 -9.82 -15.46 17.86
CA GLN A 217 -9.31 -14.28 18.58
C GLN A 217 -8.01 -14.57 19.34
N ALA A 218 -7.16 -15.41 18.77
CA ALA A 218 -5.88 -15.82 19.34
C ALA A 218 -4.72 -14.91 18.95
N VAL A 219 -4.90 -14.02 17.96
CA VAL A 219 -3.90 -13.06 17.51
C VAL A 219 -4.01 -11.76 18.31
N ARG A 220 -2.88 -11.31 18.85
CA ARG A 220 -2.74 -10.01 19.52
C ARG A 220 -2.18 -8.96 18.59
N ASP A 221 -1.07 -9.28 17.89
CA ASP A 221 -0.36 -8.33 17.03
C ASP A 221 -0.22 -8.86 15.61
N LEU A 222 -0.33 -7.96 14.64
CA LEU A 222 -0.02 -8.19 13.25
C LEU A 222 1.14 -7.30 12.85
N ALA A 223 2.17 -7.85 12.22
CA ALA A 223 3.31 -7.07 11.75
C ALA A 223 3.73 -7.42 10.32
N ILE A 224 4.26 -6.41 9.62
CA ILE A 224 5.01 -6.53 8.37
C ILE A 224 6.46 -6.23 8.68
N ASN A 225 7.35 -7.10 8.26
CA ASN A 225 8.77 -7.02 8.50
C ASN A 225 9.52 -6.82 7.19
N MET A 226 10.51 -5.94 7.20
CA MET A 226 11.34 -5.61 6.05
C MET A 226 12.77 -5.34 6.51
N PRO A 227 13.73 -6.20 6.18
CA PRO A 227 15.14 -5.93 6.47
C PRO A 227 15.68 -4.96 5.42
N LEU A 228 16.22 -3.80 5.85
CA LEU A 228 16.74 -2.76 4.98
C LEU A 228 18.27 -2.81 4.88
N ALA A 229 18.80 -2.63 3.67
CA ALA A 229 20.23 -2.58 3.40
C ALA A 229 20.73 -1.12 3.34
N LEU A 230 20.73 -0.42 4.48
CA LEU A 230 21.01 1.01 4.57
C LEU A 230 22.48 1.39 4.38
N GLY A 231 23.41 0.41 4.38
CA GLY A 231 24.85 0.63 4.29
C GLY A 231 25.49 0.99 5.63
N PRO A 232 26.71 1.60 5.64
CA PRO A 232 27.41 1.93 6.87
C PRO A 232 26.70 3.02 7.68
N PHE A 233 26.94 3.00 8.99
CA PHE A 233 26.52 4.06 9.90
C PHE A 233 27.27 5.39 9.65
N PRO A 234 26.69 6.55 10.09
CA PRO A 234 25.45 6.67 10.82
C PRO A 234 24.21 6.56 9.92
N TRP A 235 23.11 6.06 10.49
CA TRP A 235 21.78 6.17 9.89
C TRP A 235 21.01 7.26 10.60
N VAL A 236 20.28 8.09 9.85
CA VAL A 236 19.38 9.09 10.41
C VAL A 236 17.95 8.63 10.26
N TRP A 237 17.12 9.00 11.20
CA TRP A 237 15.69 8.64 11.21
C TRP A 237 14.84 9.83 11.66
N ASP A 238 13.61 9.86 11.23
CA ASP A 238 12.58 10.76 11.72
C ASP A 238 11.20 10.09 11.74
N PHE A 239 10.30 10.65 12.56
CA PHE A 239 8.91 10.26 12.61
C PHE A 239 8.03 11.49 12.58
N GLY A 240 6.89 11.39 11.88
CA GLY A 240 5.87 12.42 11.81
C GLY A 240 5.02 12.47 13.08
N THR A 241 5.60 12.95 14.16
CA THR A 241 4.93 13.19 15.43
C THR A 241 4.51 14.66 15.55
N THR A 242 3.76 15.03 16.58
CA THR A 242 3.34 16.42 16.87
C THR A 242 4.55 17.37 16.97
N ARG A 243 5.62 16.87 17.56
CA ARG A 243 6.92 17.53 17.55
C ARG A 243 7.81 16.72 16.64
N TRP A 244 8.12 17.18 15.47
CA TRP A 244 9.01 16.47 14.57
C TRP A 244 10.19 15.86 15.33
N THR A 245 10.18 14.54 15.44
CA THR A 245 11.12 13.76 16.24
C THR A 245 12.10 13.06 15.31
N TYR A 246 13.38 13.33 15.48
CA TYR A 246 14.45 12.82 14.65
C TYR A 246 15.69 12.47 15.47
N GLY A 247 16.55 11.66 14.89
CA GLY A 247 17.79 11.27 15.54
C GLY A 247 18.72 10.45 14.63
N SER A 248 19.70 9.82 15.24
CA SER A 248 20.63 8.97 14.51
C SER A 248 20.97 7.69 15.28
N MET A 249 21.17 6.61 14.53
CA MET A 249 21.78 5.36 14.96
C MET A 249 23.23 5.39 14.52
N ARG A 250 24.16 5.11 15.43
CA ARG A 250 25.61 5.24 15.19
C ARG A 250 26.34 3.90 15.19
N ALA A 251 25.67 2.86 15.68
CA ALA A 251 26.25 1.53 15.81
C ALA A 251 25.17 0.44 15.62
N ALA A 252 25.61 -0.77 15.31
CA ALA A 252 24.74 -1.93 15.18
C ALA A 252 24.02 -2.33 16.49
N THR A 253 24.43 -1.79 17.62
CA THR A 253 23.74 -1.98 18.92
C THR A 253 22.61 -0.99 19.16
N ASP A 254 22.45 0.01 18.27
CA ASP A 254 21.41 1.01 18.40
C ASP A 254 20.10 0.51 17.79
N SER A 255 19.02 0.99 18.32
CA SER A 255 17.67 0.79 17.78
C SER A 255 16.86 2.06 17.95
N VAL A 256 15.82 2.20 17.15
CA VAL A 256 14.80 3.21 17.35
C VAL A 256 13.43 2.58 17.30
N VAL A 257 12.58 2.95 18.23
CA VAL A 257 11.20 2.46 18.33
C VAL A 257 10.26 3.63 18.52
N MET A 258 9.33 3.79 17.60
CA MET A 258 8.16 4.66 17.75
C MET A 258 6.96 3.81 18.13
N SER A 259 6.21 4.24 19.12
CA SER A 259 4.93 3.63 19.53
C SER A 259 3.88 4.72 19.65
N ASP A 260 2.73 4.49 19.05
CA ASP A 260 1.57 5.38 19.11
C ASP A 260 0.33 4.59 19.49
N MET A 261 -0.36 5.07 20.53
CA MET A 261 -1.62 4.47 20.98
C MET A 261 -2.79 5.40 20.70
N VAL A 262 -3.70 4.97 19.86
CA VAL A 262 -4.98 5.64 19.65
C VAL A 262 -6.04 4.97 20.52
N SER A 263 -6.42 5.63 21.61
CA SER A 263 -7.40 5.07 22.53
C SER A 263 -8.85 5.39 22.11
N ALA A 264 -9.80 4.61 22.67
CA ALA A 264 -11.24 4.85 22.45
C ALA A 264 -11.71 6.19 23.04
N THR A 265 -10.94 6.78 23.94
CA THR A 265 -11.26 8.05 24.65
C THR A 265 -10.63 9.28 24.00
N ALA A 266 -10.05 9.12 22.81
CA ALA A 266 -9.40 10.19 22.05
C ALA A 266 -8.16 10.84 22.71
N THR A 267 -7.60 10.24 23.73
CA THR A 267 -6.27 10.60 24.23
C THR A 267 -5.24 9.85 23.40
N GLY A 268 -4.35 10.58 22.73
CA GLY A 268 -3.23 10.00 22.01
C GLY A 268 -1.98 10.05 22.89
N GLU A 269 -1.25 8.97 22.91
CA GLU A 269 0.08 8.88 23.52
C GLU A 269 1.05 8.42 22.46
N TRP A 270 2.22 9.01 22.39
CA TRP A 270 3.29 8.49 21.57
C TRP A 270 4.62 8.57 22.29
N THR A 271 5.48 7.60 22.01
CA THR A 271 6.84 7.54 22.51
C THR A 271 7.80 7.22 21.38
N VAL A 272 8.96 7.87 21.39
CA VAL A 272 10.10 7.47 20.55
C VAL A 272 11.26 7.22 21.47
N SER A 273 11.81 6.01 21.41
CA SER A 273 13.00 5.62 22.15
C SER A 273 14.12 5.22 21.18
N SER A 274 15.37 5.53 21.53
CA SER A 274 16.52 5.21 20.69
C SER A 274 17.77 4.90 21.50
N GLY A 275 18.79 4.33 20.83
CA GLY A 275 20.08 3.95 21.40
C GLY A 275 20.12 2.51 21.93
N PRO A 276 21.23 2.07 22.52
CA PRO A 276 21.50 0.66 22.84
C PRO A 276 20.52 0.02 23.85
N LYS A 277 19.79 0.82 24.61
CA LYS A 277 18.85 0.34 25.64
C LYS A 277 17.44 0.88 25.42
N GLY A 278 17.12 1.38 24.19
CA GLY A 278 15.83 1.98 23.92
C GLY A 278 15.54 3.19 24.83
N ARG A 279 16.53 4.04 25.05
CA ARG A 279 16.38 5.25 25.86
C ARG A 279 15.27 6.11 25.29
N GLU A 280 14.34 6.51 26.13
CA GLU A 280 13.30 7.43 25.71
C GLU A 280 13.89 8.75 25.23
N VAL A 281 13.53 9.14 24.01
CA VAL A 281 14.01 10.36 23.35
C VAL A 281 12.97 11.44 23.44
N ALA A 282 11.70 11.08 23.18
CA ALA A 282 10.55 11.96 23.22
C ALA A 282 9.30 11.17 23.56
N ALA A 283 8.39 11.80 24.27
CA ALA A 283 7.07 11.27 24.55
C ALA A 283 6.05 12.41 24.67
N GLU A 284 4.82 12.14 24.34
CA GLU A 284 3.71 13.04 24.55
C GLU A 284 2.46 12.26 24.92
N THR A 285 1.84 12.68 26.02
CA THR A 285 0.49 12.28 26.39
C THR A 285 -0.41 13.46 26.08
N SER A 286 -1.33 13.28 25.14
CA SER A 286 -2.11 14.39 24.63
C SER A 286 -3.56 14.30 25.04
N GLY A 287 -4.18 15.45 25.30
CA GLY A 287 -5.63 15.57 25.44
C GLY A 287 -6.34 15.33 24.11
N ALA A 288 -7.67 15.41 24.14
CA ALA A 288 -8.58 15.05 23.04
C ALA A 288 -8.24 15.64 21.65
N ASP A 289 -7.53 16.76 21.59
CA ASP A 289 -7.22 17.48 20.36
C ASP A 289 -5.76 17.37 19.93
N ALA A 290 -4.93 16.63 20.62
CA ALA A 290 -3.52 16.56 20.27
C ALA A 290 -3.29 15.56 19.16
N ALA A 291 -2.56 15.99 18.16
CA ALA A 291 -2.14 15.15 17.08
C ALA A 291 -1.15 14.13 17.61
N SER A 292 -1.55 12.90 17.54
CA SER A 292 -0.73 11.72 17.71
C SER A 292 0.27 11.59 16.55
N PHE A 293 0.92 10.46 16.47
CA PHE A 293 1.76 10.09 15.34
C PHE A 293 1.02 10.23 14.00
N GLY A 294 1.67 10.87 13.04
CA GLY A 294 1.10 11.14 11.70
C GLY A 294 1.05 9.95 10.77
N GLY A 295 1.54 8.76 11.19
CA GLY A 295 1.54 7.54 10.39
C GLY A 295 2.74 7.41 9.45
N TRP A 296 3.78 8.25 9.55
CA TRP A 296 4.90 8.23 8.62
C TRP A 296 6.26 8.46 9.27
N GLY A 297 7.30 8.08 8.58
CA GLY A 297 8.68 8.34 8.94
C GLY A 297 9.65 8.06 7.81
N HIS A 298 10.92 8.31 8.08
CA HIS A 298 12.04 7.97 7.20
C HIS A 298 13.16 7.30 7.98
N VAL A 299 13.92 6.49 7.25
CA VAL A 299 15.26 6.09 7.66
C VAL A 299 16.19 6.27 6.46
N GLN A 300 17.35 6.88 6.70
CA GLN A 300 18.35 7.14 5.68
C GLN A 300 19.71 6.62 6.14
N GLY A 301 20.29 5.76 5.33
CA GLY A 301 21.67 5.35 5.41
C GLY A 301 22.53 5.96 4.30
N ALA A 302 23.75 5.46 4.15
CA ALA A 302 24.66 5.93 3.11
C ALA A 302 24.22 5.54 1.68
N LYS A 303 23.48 4.44 1.55
CA LYS A 303 23.09 3.87 0.26
C LYS A 303 21.64 4.17 -0.12
N GLU A 304 20.75 4.19 0.85
CA GLU A 304 19.31 4.18 0.62
C GLU A 304 18.59 5.07 1.62
N VAL A 305 17.49 5.69 1.15
CA VAL A 305 16.46 6.32 1.97
C VAL A 305 15.19 5.49 1.81
N VAL A 306 14.57 5.12 2.90
CA VAL A 306 13.25 4.51 2.88
C VAL A 306 12.30 5.40 3.65
N ALA A 307 11.34 5.99 2.93
CA ALA A 307 10.20 6.67 3.53
C ALA A 307 9.07 5.66 3.68
N TYR A 308 8.39 5.66 4.80
CA TYR A 308 7.29 4.74 5.06
C TYR A 308 6.06 5.46 5.61
N ALA A 309 4.91 4.87 5.36
CA ALA A 309 3.63 5.34 5.86
C ALA A 309 2.74 4.16 6.25
N ILE A 310 2.02 4.28 7.36
CA ILE A 310 1.00 3.33 7.81
C ILE A 310 -0.36 3.96 7.59
N GLU A 311 -1.20 3.30 6.78
CA GLU A 311 -2.54 3.78 6.47
C GLU A 311 -3.48 3.63 7.68
N GLY A 312 -4.31 4.63 7.90
CA GLY A 312 -5.40 4.56 8.88
C GLY A 312 -5.00 4.73 10.34
N VAL A 313 -3.78 5.15 10.65
CA VAL A 313 -3.33 5.37 12.05
C VAL A 313 -4.29 6.28 12.81
N LYS A 314 -4.75 7.38 12.20
CA LYS A 314 -5.65 8.34 12.85
C LYS A 314 -7.10 7.88 12.99
N THR A 315 -7.52 6.85 12.27
CA THR A 315 -8.91 6.39 12.20
C THR A 315 -9.14 5.02 12.84
N ARG A 316 -8.08 4.25 13.01
CA ARG A 316 -8.13 2.92 13.63
C ARG A 316 -7.78 2.99 15.11
N ARG A 317 -8.48 2.19 15.90
CA ARG A 317 -8.20 2.03 17.31
C ARG A 317 -7.19 0.90 17.49
N GLY A 318 -6.05 1.20 18.07
CA GLY A 318 -4.97 0.25 18.30
C GLY A 318 -3.66 0.93 18.63
N THR A 319 -2.67 0.14 18.98
CA THR A 319 -1.29 0.60 19.14
C THR A 319 -0.55 0.34 17.84
N TYR A 320 0.04 1.37 17.27
CA TYR A 320 0.93 1.27 16.11
C TYR A 320 2.37 1.40 16.57
N ARG A 321 3.21 0.53 16.03
CA ARG A 321 4.62 0.52 16.38
C ARG A 321 5.48 0.41 15.12
N ILE A 322 6.56 1.19 15.09
CA ILE A 322 7.62 1.07 14.08
C ILE A 322 8.92 0.88 14.84
N ALA A 323 9.63 -0.18 14.54
CA ALA A 323 10.94 -0.47 15.12
C ALA A 323 11.98 -0.66 14.02
N ILE A 324 13.14 -0.07 14.20
CA ILE A 324 14.31 -0.25 13.32
C ILE A 324 15.49 -0.57 14.22
N ASP A 325 16.15 -1.68 13.99
CA ASP A 325 17.36 -2.06 14.72
C ASP A 325 18.63 -1.83 13.90
N GLY A 326 19.77 -1.99 14.54
CA GLY A 326 21.07 -1.76 13.91
C GLY A 326 21.48 -2.80 12.86
N SER A 327 20.68 -3.84 12.63
CA SER A 327 20.84 -4.74 11.48
C SER A 327 20.06 -4.23 10.24
N GLY A 328 19.23 -3.20 10.40
CA GLY A 328 18.30 -2.72 9.39
C GLY A 328 16.95 -3.42 9.42
N GLN A 329 16.71 -4.33 10.37
CA GLN A 329 15.40 -4.96 10.52
C GLN A 329 14.38 -3.90 10.89
N THR A 330 13.42 -3.70 10.01
CA THR A 330 12.32 -2.76 10.19
C THR A 330 11.03 -3.53 10.36
N THR A 331 10.29 -3.22 11.43
CA THR A 331 9.02 -3.86 11.77
C THR A 331 7.93 -2.80 11.88
N PHE A 332 6.86 -2.98 11.12
CA PHE A 332 5.63 -2.20 11.18
C PHE A 332 4.57 -3.08 11.83
N GLN A 333 4.00 -2.65 12.95
CA GLN A 333 3.11 -3.46 13.76
C GLN A 333 1.83 -2.71 14.11
N VAL A 334 0.73 -3.43 14.17
CA VAL A 334 -0.51 -3.00 14.79
C VAL A 334 -0.93 -4.03 15.84
N SER A 335 -1.27 -3.53 17.03
CA SER A 335 -1.82 -4.32 18.13
C SER A 335 -3.27 -3.92 18.36
N ALA A 336 -4.18 -4.89 18.37
CA ALA A 336 -5.57 -4.64 18.66
C ALA A 336 -5.78 -4.30 20.15
N PRO A 337 -6.62 -3.32 20.50
CA PRO A 337 -6.90 -2.97 21.89
C PRO A 337 -7.74 -4.01 22.62
N ALA A 338 -8.39 -4.90 21.88
CA ALA A 338 -9.20 -6.00 22.37
C ALA A 338 -9.18 -7.15 21.35
N PRO A 339 -9.48 -8.39 21.76
CA PRO A 339 -9.60 -9.52 20.85
C PRO A 339 -10.57 -9.23 19.69
N GLN A 340 -10.17 -9.57 18.48
CA GLN A 340 -10.96 -9.34 17.26
C GLN A 340 -10.74 -10.46 16.25
N ALA A 341 -11.75 -10.70 15.41
CA ALA A 341 -11.73 -11.79 14.45
C ALA A 341 -10.99 -11.45 13.13
N LYS A 342 -10.57 -10.21 12.93
CA LYS A 342 -9.85 -9.79 11.73
C LYS A 342 -8.82 -8.73 12.06
N HIS A 343 -7.61 -8.91 11.54
CA HIS A 343 -6.51 -7.97 11.69
C HIS A 343 -6.06 -7.49 10.31
N GLU A 344 -5.81 -6.20 10.16
CA GLU A 344 -5.34 -5.60 8.92
C GLU A 344 -4.26 -4.57 9.19
N LEU A 345 -3.25 -4.55 8.32
CA LEU A 345 -2.17 -3.58 8.35
C LEU A 345 -1.79 -3.21 6.91
N THR A 346 -1.79 -1.91 6.61
CA THR A 346 -1.34 -1.41 5.31
C THR A 346 -0.15 -0.49 5.51
N VAL A 347 0.93 -0.81 4.84
CA VAL A 347 2.20 -0.06 4.88
C VAL A 347 2.61 0.31 3.46
N TYR A 348 3.06 1.54 3.30
CA TYR A 348 3.77 1.98 2.10
C TYR A 348 5.27 2.09 2.44
N ALA A 349 6.11 1.53 1.59
CA ALA A 349 7.56 1.69 1.66
C ALA A 349 8.06 2.30 0.34
N HIS A 350 8.66 3.48 0.42
CA HIS A 350 9.18 4.23 -0.73
C HIS A 350 10.70 4.21 -0.69
N PHE A 351 11.30 3.52 -1.65
CA PHE A 351 12.74 3.35 -1.78
C PHE A 351 13.34 4.45 -2.66
N VAL A 352 14.33 5.15 -2.15
CA VAL A 352 15.02 6.22 -2.88
C VAL A 352 16.52 6.11 -2.65
N SER A 353 17.28 5.85 -3.72
CA SER A 353 18.75 5.78 -3.63
C SER A 353 19.36 7.14 -3.30
N THR A 354 20.45 7.12 -2.54
CA THR A 354 21.24 8.33 -2.25
C THR A 354 22.31 8.60 -3.33
N PRO A 355 22.59 9.87 -3.67
CA PRO A 355 21.86 11.08 -3.28
C PRO A 355 20.47 11.15 -3.87
N VAL A 356 19.53 11.65 -3.09
CA VAL A 356 18.12 11.74 -3.50
C VAL A 356 17.96 12.75 -4.64
N GLN A 357 17.29 12.33 -5.72
CA GLN A 357 16.88 13.23 -6.80
C GLN A 357 15.54 13.86 -6.44
N ILE A 358 15.46 15.18 -6.40
CA ILE A 358 14.27 15.94 -5.98
C ILE A 358 13.00 15.51 -6.73
N GLY A 359 13.09 15.18 -8.02
CA GLY A 359 11.93 14.74 -8.81
C GLY A 359 11.43 13.32 -8.50
N ALA A 360 12.23 12.49 -7.82
CA ALA A 360 11.88 11.12 -7.47
C ALA A 360 11.21 11.00 -6.09
N ALA A 361 11.48 11.94 -5.20
CA ALA A 361 10.92 11.90 -3.84
C ALA A 361 9.42 12.20 -3.84
N THR A 362 8.68 11.40 -3.09
CA THR A 362 7.26 11.65 -2.82
C THR A 362 7.07 11.78 -1.33
N SER A 363 6.47 12.88 -0.89
CA SER A 363 6.19 13.12 0.52
C SER A 363 5.30 12.00 1.09
N PRO A 364 5.59 11.44 2.26
CA PRO A 364 4.70 10.51 2.95
C PRO A 364 3.30 11.08 3.19
N ALA A 365 3.19 12.40 3.40
CA ALA A 365 1.90 13.09 3.50
C ALA A 365 1.06 12.94 2.22
N ALA A 366 1.70 12.91 1.05
CA ALA A 366 1.03 12.66 -0.21
C ALA A 366 0.49 11.22 -0.32
N ILE A 367 1.21 10.25 0.24
CA ILE A 367 0.79 8.85 0.29
C ILE A 367 -0.41 8.68 1.23
N LEU A 368 -0.36 9.30 2.41
CA LEU A 368 -1.42 9.25 3.44
C LEU A 368 -2.67 10.06 3.09
N SER A 369 -2.61 10.89 2.06
CA SER A 369 -3.74 11.64 1.51
C SER A 369 -3.99 11.17 0.05
N PRO A 370 -4.53 9.97 -0.17
CA PRO A 370 -4.68 9.40 -1.49
C PRO A 370 -5.66 10.20 -2.35
N LEU A 371 -5.43 10.18 -3.67
CA LEU A 371 -6.41 10.66 -4.64
C LEU A 371 -7.40 9.54 -4.99
N PHE A 372 -8.62 9.94 -5.23
CA PHE A 372 -9.67 9.04 -5.71
C PHE A 372 -10.22 9.57 -7.04
N ALA A 373 -10.47 8.66 -7.95
CA ALA A 373 -11.25 8.94 -9.15
C ALA A 373 -12.65 8.35 -8.97
N THR A 374 -13.66 9.20 -9.07
CA THR A 374 -15.06 8.83 -8.83
C THR A 374 -15.92 9.11 -10.05
N CYS A 375 -16.95 8.28 -10.26
CA CYS A 375 -18.01 8.56 -11.22
C CYS A 375 -19.07 9.48 -10.61
N GLU A 376 -19.90 10.06 -11.47
CA GLU A 376 -21.11 10.74 -11.05
C GLU A 376 -22.13 9.75 -10.42
N ARG A 377 -22.97 10.28 -9.54
CA ARG A 377 -24.01 9.50 -8.82
C ARG A 377 -24.92 8.72 -9.78
N GLU A 378 -25.25 9.30 -10.90
CA GLU A 378 -26.12 8.71 -11.94
C GLU A 378 -25.54 7.39 -12.47
N GLN A 379 -24.23 7.24 -12.54
CA GLN A 379 -23.57 6.00 -12.98
C GLN A 379 -23.84 4.85 -11.99
N TYR A 380 -23.79 5.11 -10.69
CA TYR A 380 -24.13 4.11 -9.67
C TYR A 380 -25.58 3.71 -9.73
N VAL A 381 -26.50 4.69 -9.86
CA VAL A 381 -27.92 4.43 -9.98
C VAL A 381 -28.24 3.59 -11.22
N LYS A 382 -27.69 3.96 -12.39
CA LYS A 382 -27.87 3.22 -13.66
C LYS A 382 -27.34 1.78 -13.58
N SER A 383 -26.26 1.57 -12.82
CA SER A 383 -25.65 0.26 -12.68
C SER A 383 -26.39 -0.67 -11.70
N GLY A 384 -27.34 -0.15 -10.92
CA GLY A 384 -28.09 -0.93 -9.94
C GLY A 384 -27.27 -1.33 -8.71
N VAL A 385 -26.12 -0.67 -8.46
CA VAL A 385 -25.30 -0.89 -7.26
C VAL A 385 -25.53 0.23 -6.24
N ALA A 386 -25.20 -0.05 -4.97
CA ALA A 386 -25.32 0.95 -3.91
C ALA A 386 -24.35 2.12 -4.15
N VAL A 387 -24.84 3.34 -4.00
CA VAL A 387 -24.00 4.56 -4.10
C VAL A 387 -23.11 4.66 -2.87
N PRO A 388 -21.79 4.73 -3.04
CA PRO A 388 -20.87 4.89 -1.91
C PRO A 388 -21.13 6.20 -1.14
N PRO A 389 -20.92 6.24 0.19
CA PRO A 389 -21.11 7.46 0.97
C PRO A 389 -20.26 8.65 0.48
N SER A 390 -19.08 8.38 -0.09
CA SER A 390 -18.19 9.40 -0.66
C SER A 390 -18.70 10.10 -1.92
N VAL A 391 -19.80 9.59 -2.51
CA VAL A 391 -20.42 10.12 -3.74
C VAL A 391 -21.82 10.70 -3.46
N ARG A 392 -22.25 10.70 -2.19
CA ARG A 392 -23.57 11.22 -1.77
C ARG A 392 -23.59 12.74 -1.65
#